data_142496cd12fcc2c2fd5ee9b3f8ce5b88
#
_entry.id   142496cd12fcc2c2fd5ee9b3f8ce5b88
#
_cell.length_a   1.000
_cell.length_b   1.000
_cell.length_c   1.000
_cell.angle_alpha   90.00
_cell.angle_beta   90.00
_cell.angle_gamma   90.00
#
_symmetry.space_group_name_H-M   'P 1'
#
loop_
_entity.id
_entity.type
_entity.pdbx_description
1 polymer ?
#
loop_
_entity_poly.entity_id
_entity_poly.type
_entity_poly.pdbx_seq_one_letter_code
_entity_poly.pdbx_strand_id
1 'polypeptide(L)'
;MKRSVTRNRQIARTILLLATGVWLAGAASGVQGQEAGGQVKPVRAEKLPNVPGKTLTAVTVSYAPGGKSSAHRHAGSVFVYVLTGAIRSENSATGPAKVYRAGETFFEPPGSEHLVSENASATEPASLLAVFVADDGAQLTTFGK
;
A
#
# COMPACT_ATOMS: atom_id res chain seq x y z
N MET A 1 35.11 4.15 -82.75
CA MET A 1 35.20 5.09 -81.63
C MET A 1 34.14 4.66 -80.62
N LYS A 2 34.53 4.00 -79.48
CA LYS A 2 33.65 3.51 -78.42
C LYS A 2 33.95 4.35 -77.18
N ARG A 3 32.98 5.13 -76.68
CA ARG A 3 33.06 5.85 -75.43
C ARG A 3 32.48 5.01 -74.35
N SER A 4 33.31 4.65 -73.36
CA SER A 4 32.96 3.99 -72.14
C SER A 4 32.31 5.00 -71.17
N VAL A 5 31.13 4.69 -70.66
CA VAL A 5 30.43 5.45 -69.63
C VAL A 5 30.62 4.74 -68.32
N THR A 6 31.41 5.36 -67.44
CA THR A 6 31.66 4.87 -66.08
C THR A 6 30.49 5.23 -65.19
N ARG A 7 29.82 4.21 -64.64
CA ARG A 7 28.68 4.34 -63.74
C ARG A 7 29.16 4.49 -62.29
N ASN A 8 29.08 5.71 -61.76
CA ASN A 8 29.37 6.00 -60.37
C ASN A 8 28.22 5.49 -59.50
N ARG A 9 28.48 4.48 -58.67
CA ARG A 9 27.54 4.01 -57.62
C ARG A 9 27.80 4.79 -56.36
N GLN A 10 26.97 5.78 -56.06
CA GLN A 10 26.91 6.38 -54.73
C GLN A 10 26.18 5.45 -53.76
N ILE A 11 26.90 4.99 -52.75
CA ILE A 11 26.36 4.21 -51.64
C ILE A 11 25.79 5.22 -50.66
N ALA A 12 24.46 5.34 -50.61
CA ALA A 12 23.73 6.07 -49.56
C ALA A 12 23.85 5.29 -48.23
N ARG A 13 24.62 5.83 -47.29
CA ARG A 13 24.63 5.34 -45.91
C ARG A 13 23.41 5.89 -45.16
N THR A 14 22.43 5.05 -44.99
CA THR A 14 21.28 5.33 -44.13
C THR A 14 21.72 5.26 -42.67
N ILE A 15 21.76 6.40 -41.97
CA ILE A 15 22.02 6.49 -40.54
C ILE A 15 20.68 6.21 -39.85
N LEU A 16 20.55 5.04 -39.22
CA LEU A 16 19.41 4.66 -38.38
C LEU A 16 19.61 5.29 -36.99
N LEU A 17 18.92 6.39 -36.72
CA LEU A 17 18.84 7.01 -35.40
C LEU A 17 17.91 6.14 -34.53
N LEU A 18 18.50 5.34 -33.64
CA LEU A 18 17.80 4.66 -32.56
C LEU A 18 17.49 5.72 -31.49
N ALA A 19 16.25 6.20 -31.47
CA ALA A 19 15.70 6.97 -30.35
C ALA A 19 15.46 6.02 -29.17
N THR A 20 16.39 5.96 -28.23
CA THR A 20 16.17 5.30 -26.93
C THR A 20 15.23 6.16 -26.10
N GLY A 21 13.95 5.84 -26.15
CA GLY A 21 12.95 6.39 -25.21
C GLY A 21 13.22 5.89 -23.81
N VAL A 22 13.73 6.77 -22.94
CA VAL A 22 13.82 6.52 -21.50
C VAL A 22 12.42 6.63 -20.93
N TRP A 23 11.77 5.49 -20.68
CA TRP A 23 10.56 5.42 -19.88
C TRP A 23 10.96 5.63 -18.41
N LEU A 24 10.72 6.83 -17.89
CA LEU A 24 10.69 7.07 -16.44
C LEU A 24 9.47 6.31 -15.86
N ALA A 25 9.71 5.07 -15.47
CA ALA A 25 8.77 4.35 -14.62
C ALA A 25 8.78 5.08 -13.26
N GLY A 26 7.75 5.88 -13.01
CA GLY A 26 7.48 6.42 -11.69
C GLY A 26 7.35 5.26 -10.72
N ALA A 27 8.33 5.10 -9.83
CA ALA A 27 8.26 4.16 -8.73
C ALA A 27 7.14 4.65 -7.81
N ALA A 28 5.95 4.06 -7.96
CA ALA A 28 4.96 4.07 -6.89
C ALA A 28 5.62 3.37 -5.71
N SER A 29 5.99 4.14 -4.68
CA SER A 29 6.48 3.62 -3.41
C SER A 29 5.37 2.75 -2.83
N GLY A 30 5.41 1.46 -3.15
CA GLY A 30 4.49 0.46 -2.64
C GLY A 30 4.63 0.40 -1.13
N VAL A 31 3.52 0.52 -0.42
CA VAL A 31 3.41 0.14 0.99
C VAL A 31 3.68 -1.37 1.04
N GLN A 32 4.95 -1.75 1.13
CA GLN A 32 5.38 -3.13 1.38
C GLN A 32 5.68 -3.27 2.86
N GLY A 33 4.62 -3.47 3.64
CA GLY A 33 4.72 -4.01 4.99
C GLY A 33 4.25 -5.46 4.94
N GLN A 34 5.12 -6.39 4.58
CA GLN A 34 4.85 -7.80 4.75
C GLN A 34 5.22 -8.16 6.18
N GLU A 35 4.25 -8.02 7.07
CA GLU A 35 4.35 -8.42 8.46
C GLU A 35 4.08 -9.92 8.60
N ALA A 36 4.76 -10.56 9.56
CA ALA A 36 4.56 -11.97 9.87
C ALA A 36 3.09 -12.24 10.23
N GLY A 37 2.27 -12.62 9.24
CA GLY A 37 0.89 -13.05 9.41
C GLY A 37 -0.20 -12.21 8.77
N GLY A 38 0.04 -10.93 8.40
CA GLY A 38 -0.95 -10.08 7.72
C GLY A 38 -0.53 -9.74 6.29
N GLN A 39 -1.43 -9.91 5.32
CA GLN A 39 -1.24 -9.46 3.94
C GLN A 39 -1.99 -8.14 3.73
N VAL A 40 -1.25 -7.06 3.43
CA VAL A 40 -1.80 -5.73 3.14
C VAL A 40 -1.91 -5.53 1.63
N LYS A 41 -3.10 -5.12 1.16
CA LYS A 41 -3.35 -4.77 -0.25
C LYS A 41 -3.91 -3.36 -0.36
N PRO A 42 -3.30 -2.46 -1.15
CA PRO A 42 -3.87 -1.14 -1.45
C PRO A 42 -5.24 -1.26 -2.12
N VAL A 43 -6.17 -0.40 -1.72
CA VAL A 43 -7.51 -0.26 -2.34
C VAL A 43 -7.63 1.09 -3.02
N ARG A 44 -7.34 2.19 -2.29
CA ARG A 44 -7.50 3.55 -2.78
C ARG A 44 -6.60 4.52 -2.02
N ALA A 45 -6.14 5.57 -2.70
CA ALA A 45 -5.54 6.74 -2.08
C ALA A 45 -6.02 7.99 -2.79
N GLU A 46 -6.53 8.98 -2.03
CA GLU A 46 -7.07 10.24 -2.57
C GLU A 46 -6.71 11.40 -1.64
N LYS A 47 -6.27 12.50 -2.22
CA LYS A 47 -6.15 13.76 -1.49
C LYS A 47 -7.52 14.27 -1.10
N LEU A 48 -7.64 14.82 0.11
CA LEU A 48 -8.89 15.37 0.60
C LEU A 48 -8.98 16.88 0.27
N PRO A 49 -9.73 17.30 -0.75
CA PRO A 49 -9.78 18.70 -1.15
C PRO A 49 -10.42 19.61 -0.09
N ASN A 50 -11.26 19.05 0.77
CA ASN A 50 -11.91 19.74 1.91
C ASN A 50 -11.04 19.76 3.18
N VAL A 51 -9.91 19.04 3.20
CA VAL A 51 -8.93 19.01 4.30
C VAL A 51 -7.52 19.09 3.68
N PRO A 52 -7.07 20.28 3.26
CA PRO A 52 -5.79 20.46 2.58
C PRO A 52 -4.62 19.87 3.38
N GLY A 53 -3.68 19.22 2.68
CA GLY A 53 -2.51 18.56 3.28
C GLY A 53 -2.81 17.17 3.83
N LYS A 54 -4.02 16.63 3.62
CA LYS A 54 -4.38 15.27 4.06
C LYS A 54 -4.72 14.36 2.87
N THR A 55 -4.31 13.11 3.01
CA THR A 55 -4.64 12.01 2.11
C THR A 55 -5.46 10.97 2.86
N LEU A 56 -6.55 10.50 2.25
CA LEU A 56 -7.26 9.29 2.63
C LEU A 56 -6.59 8.12 1.92
N THR A 57 -6.21 7.08 2.67
CA THR A 57 -5.68 5.83 2.11
C THR A 57 -6.46 4.66 2.65
N ALA A 58 -7.02 3.84 1.77
CA ALA A 58 -7.72 2.61 2.11
C ALA A 58 -6.89 1.39 1.72
N VAL A 59 -6.79 0.43 2.63
CA VAL A 59 -6.14 -0.87 2.40
C VAL A 59 -7.00 -2.00 2.96
N THR A 60 -6.91 -3.18 2.37
CA THR A 60 -7.38 -4.40 3.03
C THR A 60 -6.21 -5.09 3.72
N VAL A 61 -6.47 -5.64 4.90
CA VAL A 61 -5.55 -6.50 5.64
C VAL A 61 -6.20 -7.86 5.80
N SER A 62 -5.49 -8.92 5.42
CA SER A 62 -5.97 -10.29 5.53
C SER A 62 -5.03 -11.09 6.42
N TYR A 63 -5.60 -11.81 7.37
CA TYR A 63 -4.88 -12.70 8.28
C TYR A 63 -5.27 -14.16 8.01
N ALA A 64 -4.25 -15.01 7.89
CA ALA A 64 -4.45 -16.46 8.00
C ALA A 64 -4.95 -16.84 9.40
N PRO A 65 -5.44 -18.07 9.62
CA PRO A 65 -5.76 -18.54 10.96
C PRO A 65 -4.59 -18.34 11.93
N GLY A 66 -4.84 -17.69 13.08
CA GLY A 66 -3.82 -17.36 14.08
C GLY A 66 -2.81 -16.28 13.65
N GLY A 67 -2.99 -15.67 12.47
CA GLY A 67 -2.12 -14.60 11.94
C GLY A 67 -2.24 -13.32 12.78
N LYS A 68 -1.12 -12.59 12.90
CA LYS A 68 -1.06 -11.35 13.69
C LYS A 68 -0.02 -10.40 13.11
N SER A 69 -0.22 -9.10 13.34
CA SER A 69 0.79 -8.07 13.12
C SER A 69 1.57 -7.78 14.39
N SER A 70 2.82 -7.36 14.25
CA SER A 70 3.62 -6.82 15.36
C SER A 70 3.00 -5.49 15.87
N ALA A 71 3.26 -5.13 17.12
CA ALA A 71 2.85 -3.85 17.67
C ALA A 71 3.41 -2.69 16.82
N HIS A 72 2.57 -1.71 16.53
CA HIS A 72 2.91 -0.62 15.61
C HIS A 72 2.11 0.65 15.93
N ARG A 73 2.47 1.75 15.25
CA ARG A 73 1.78 3.05 15.34
C ARG A 73 1.39 3.52 13.95
N HIS A 74 0.30 4.28 13.90
CA HIS A 74 -0.16 4.93 12.67
C HIS A 74 0.06 6.45 12.74
N ALA A 75 0.53 7.06 11.64
CA ALA A 75 0.77 8.50 11.56
C ALA A 75 -0.51 9.33 11.61
N GLY A 76 -1.65 8.75 11.20
CA GLY A 76 -2.94 9.41 11.14
C GLY A 76 -4.03 8.65 11.88
N SER A 77 -5.25 9.15 11.77
CA SER A 77 -6.44 8.45 12.23
C SER A 77 -6.70 7.22 11.37
N VAL A 78 -7.11 6.11 11.98
CA VAL A 78 -7.52 4.90 11.25
C VAL A 78 -8.92 4.48 11.66
N PHE A 79 -9.81 4.39 10.67
CA PHE A 79 -11.11 3.74 10.80
C PHE A 79 -10.99 2.33 10.26
N VAL A 80 -11.41 1.34 11.04
CA VAL A 80 -11.35 -0.07 10.66
C VAL A 80 -12.75 -0.65 10.59
N TYR A 81 -13.02 -1.39 9.51
CA TYR A 81 -14.26 -2.18 9.33
C TYR A 81 -13.86 -3.64 9.08
N VAL A 82 -14.35 -4.55 9.90
CA VAL A 82 -14.09 -5.99 9.74
C VAL A 82 -14.93 -6.54 8.60
N LEU A 83 -14.28 -7.07 7.56
CA LEU A 83 -14.92 -7.62 6.37
C LEU A 83 -15.36 -9.06 6.57
N THR A 84 -14.47 -9.90 7.11
CA THR A 84 -14.73 -11.34 7.32
C THR A 84 -14.07 -11.81 8.61
N GLY A 85 -14.63 -12.87 9.22
CA GLY A 85 -14.08 -13.48 10.42
C GLY A 85 -14.19 -12.60 11.66
N ALA A 86 -13.15 -12.61 12.49
CA ALA A 86 -13.07 -11.82 13.70
C ALA A 86 -11.65 -11.36 13.97
N ILE A 87 -11.49 -10.11 14.34
CA ILE A 87 -10.21 -9.45 14.64
C ILE A 87 -10.16 -9.13 16.13
N ARG A 88 -9.10 -9.55 16.82
CA ARG A 88 -8.77 -9.09 18.16
C ARG A 88 -7.86 -7.88 18.06
N SER A 89 -8.28 -6.77 18.60
CA SER A 89 -7.56 -5.50 18.56
C SER A 89 -7.43 -4.88 19.94
N GLU A 90 -6.25 -4.33 20.24
CA GLU A 90 -5.96 -3.53 21.42
C GLU A 90 -5.18 -2.29 21.01
N ASN A 91 -5.65 -1.12 21.42
CA ASN A 91 -4.97 0.14 21.15
C ASN A 91 -4.77 0.91 22.45
N SER A 92 -3.58 1.49 22.65
CA SER A 92 -3.19 2.18 23.87
C SER A 92 -4.09 3.37 24.26
N ALA A 93 -4.82 3.94 23.30
CA ALA A 93 -5.72 5.08 23.51
C ALA A 93 -7.20 4.69 23.66
N THR A 94 -7.61 3.48 23.25
CA THR A 94 -9.03 3.09 23.24
C THR A 94 -9.39 1.97 24.21
N GLY A 95 -8.42 1.52 25.00
CA GLY A 95 -8.62 0.57 26.10
C GLY A 95 -8.23 -0.87 25.75
N PRO A 96 -8.62 -1.84 26.60
CA PRO A 96 -8.14 -3.20 26.52
C PRO A 96 -8.62 -3.93 25.27
N ALA A 97 -7.95 -5.05 24.98
CA ALA A 97 -8.25 -5.88 23.83
C ALA A 97 -9.72 -6.30 23.75
N LYS A 98 -10.31 -6.13 22.55
CA LYS A 98 -11.65 -6.56 22.20
C LYS A 98 -11.63 -7.38 20.92
N VAL A 99 -12.64 -8.23 20.75
CA VAL A 99 -12.86 -8.97 19.50
C VAL A 99 -13.97 -8.29 18.72
N TYR A 100 -13.66 -7.93 17.48
CA TYR A 100 -14.58 -7.32 16.53
C TYR A 100 -14.90 -8.32 15.42
N ARG A 101 -16.16 -8.56 15.15
CA ARG A 101 -16.65 -9.52 14.14
C ARG A 101 -16.94 -8.82 12.81
N ALA A 102 -17.15 -9.57 11.75
CA ALA A 102 -17.60 -9.04 10.47
C ALA A 102 -18.79 -8.09 10.63
N GLY A 103 -18.70 -6.89 10.05
CA GLY A 103 -19.65 -5.78 10.18
C GLY A 103 -19.38 -4.83 11.35
N GLU A 104 -18.49 -5.18 12.29
CA GLU A 104 -18.11 -4.30 13.39
C GLU A 104 -16.93 -3.40 13.04
N THR A 105 -16.77 -2.32 13.79
CA THR A 105 -15.77 -1.28 13.55
C THR A 105 -15.00 -0.93 14.80
N PHE A 106 -13.77 -0.42 14.61
CA PHE A 106 -13.02 0.24 15.65
C PHE A 106 -12.24 1.43 15.08
N PHE A 107 -11.73 2.26 15.96
CA PHE A 107 -10.99 3.47 15.59
C PHE A 107 -9.66 3.52 16.33
N GLU A 108 -8.62 3.99 15.63
CA GLU A 108 -7.29 4.18 16.18
C GLU A 108 -6.90 5.66 16.04
N PRO A 109 -6.72 6.36 17.18
CA PRO A 109 -6.27 7.75 17.18
C PRO A 109 -4.84 7.91 16.62
N PRO A 110 -4.51 9.07 16.03
CA PRO A 110 -3.17 9.34 15.50
C PRO A 110 -2.08 9.13 16.54
N GLY A 111 -1.00 8.43 16.16
CA GLY A 111 0.17 8.20 17.02
C GLY A 111 -0.03 7.24 18.18
N SER A 112 -1.25 6.74 18.41
CA SER A 112 -1.49 5.69 19.40
C SER A 112 -0.85 4.37 18.98
N GLU A 113 -0.55 3.52 19.94
CA GLU A 113 0.07 2.22 19.70
C GLU A 113 -1.01 1.16 19.53
N HIS A 114 -1.01 0.49 18.36
CA HIS A 114 -1.79 -0.70 18.12
C HIS A 114 -1.04 -1.90 18.70
N LEU A 115 -1.36 -2.24 19.94
CA LEU A 115 -0.64 -3.26 20.73
C LEU A 115 -0.94 -4.67 20.25
N VAL A 116 -2.19 -4.93 19.87
CA VAL A 116 -2.67 -6.21 19.37
C VAL A 116 -3.48 -6.01 18.11
N SER A 117 -3.09 -6.68 17.03
CA SER A 117 -3.85 -6.79 15.78
C SER A 117 -3.72 -8.21 15.26
N GLU A 118 -4.71 -9.04 15.50
CA GLU A 118 -4.65 -10.46 15.19
C GLU A 118 -5.99 -11.05 14.77
N ASN A 119 -5.93 -12.14 14.02
CA ASN A 119 -7.09 -12.99 13.79
C ASN A 119 -7.48 -13.68 15.09
N ALA A 120 -8.71 -13.49 15.55
CA ALA A 120 -9.21 -14.12 16.77
C ALA A 120 -9.47 -15.63 16.62
N SER A 121 -9.41 -16.18 15.39
CA SER A 121 -9.61 -17.59 15.08
C SER A 121 -8.29 -18.29 14.74
N ALA A 122 -8.11 -19.49 15.30
CA ALA A 122 -6.99 -20.38 14.94
C ALA A 122 -7.30 -21.27 13.72
N THR A 123 -8.54 -21.27 13.22
CA THR A 123 -8.98 -22.18 12.15
C THR A 123 -9.52 -21.47 10.92
N GLU A 124 -10.10 -20.28 11.08
CA GLU A 124 -10.74 -19.53 9.99
C GLU A 124 -9.95 -18.26 9.67
N PRO A 125 -9.85 -17.85 8.39
CA PRO A 125 -9.21 -16.59 8.03
C PRO A 125 -10.08 -15.39 8.45
N ALA A 126 -9.45 -14.22 8.57
CA ALA A 126 -10.12 -12.95 8.82
C ALA A 126 -9.56 -11.84 7.92
N SER A 127 -10.39 -10.84 7.64
CA SER A 127 -9.96 -9.66 6.90
C SER A 127 -10.67 -8.40 7.37
N LEU A 128 -10.02 -7.26 7.18
CA LEU A 128 -10.53 -5.95 7.51
C LEU A 128 -10.21 -4.93 6.41
N LEU A 129 -10.97 -3.84 6.36
CA LEU A 129 -10.67 -2.62 5.64
C LEU A 129 -10.15 -1.60 6.64
N ALA A 130 -8.95 -1.08 6.43
CA ALA A 130 -8.40 0.05 7.19
C ALA A 130 -8.39 1.30 6.31
N VAL A 131 -8.99 2.39 6.80
CA VAL A 131 -9.05 3.69 6.14
C VAL A 131 -8.28 4.70 6.97
N PHE A 132 -7.17 5.17 6.43
CA PHE A 132 -6.28 6.14 7.04
C PHE A 132 -6.63 7.56 6.58
N VAL A 133 -6.54 8.52 7.49
CA VAL A 133 -6.47 9.95 7.17
C VAL A 133 -5.21 10.49 7.84
N ALA A 134 -4.20 10.79 7.02
CA ALA A 134 -2.87 11.23 7.46
C ALA A 134 -2.36 12.40 6.63
N ASP A 135 -1.25 13.00 7.04
CA ASP A 135 -0.58 14.04 6.25
C ASP A 135 -0.12 13.50 4.90
N ASP A 136 -0.08 14.38 3.89
CA ASP A 136 0.41 14.03 2.56
C ASP A 136 1.83 13.46 2.65
N GLY A 137 2.04 12.26 2.11
CA GLY A 137 3.35 11.60 2.10
C GLY A 137 3.78 10.98 3.43
N ALA A 138 2.94 10.96 4.46
CA ALA A 138 3.26 10.33 5.73
C ALA A 138 3.51 8.83 5.60
N GLN A 139 4.48 8.30 6.36
CA GLN A 139 4.64 6.86 6.56
C GLN A 139 3.50 6.36 7.44
N LEU A 140 2.52 5.67 6.84
CA LEU A 140 1.26 5.32 7.52
C LEU A 140 1.44 4.39 8.72
N THR A 141 2.43 3.49 8.67
CA THR A 141 2.68 2.51 9.74
C THR A 141 4.15 2.50 10.11
N THR A 142 4.44 2.56 11.41
CA THR A 142 5.79 2.48 11.97
C THR A 142 5.81 1.39 13.05
N PHE A 143 6.74 0.43 12.91
CA PHE A 143 6.92 -0.65 13.87
C PHE A 143 7.89 -0.23 14.97
N GLY A 144 7.64 -0.68 16.21
CA GLY A 144 8.56 -0.51 17.32
C GLY A 144 9.88 -1.26 17.05
N LYS A 145 10.99 -0.69 17.54
CA LYS A 145 12.29 -1.39 17.57
C LYS A 145 12.32 -2.38 18.71
#